data_effda0e3833e77b2d9f803786ed2e832
#
_entry.id   effda0e3833e77b2d9f803786ed2e832
#
_cell.length_a   1.000
_cell.length_b   1.000
_cell.length_c   1.000
_cell.angle_alpha   90.00
_cell.angle_beta   90.00
_cell.angle_gamma   90.00
#
_symmetry.space_group_name_H-M   'P 1'
#
loop_
_entity.id
_entity.type
_entity.pdbx_description
1 polymer ?
#
loop_
_entity_poly.entity_id
_entity_poly.type
_entity_poly.pdbx_seq_one_letter_code
_entity_poly.pdbx_strand_id
1 'polypeptide(L)'
;MDPSYIRILIIDDQPIVRNGIKTMLEKGDFADINFSITEANTSAEAKYMLRAADYDLIIIDYELSDIDGATLCRQILSDYPQLRVLTLSSANSPENAQEMLKAGARGYVLKTIDAKSLVHAISTIAKGGLFFTEHLANALIEKCILGKNLLNIGKEHPGVAKLSKREKEIVGMICDQLTNDQIAKELFLSKRTIDNHRQNILNKLGMVNTAGLVRFAVEHGLVNRA
;
A
#
# COMPACT_ATOMS: atom_id res chain seq x y z
N MET A 1 -26.63 24.72 -15.92
CA MET A 1 -26.18 23.31 -16.08
C MET A 1 -26.80 22.54 -14.92
N ASP A 2 -27.52 21.46 -15.20
CA ASP A 2 -28.04 20.63 -14.10
C ASP A 2 -26.86 20.13 -13.26
N PRO A 3 -26.96 20.16 -11.94
CA PRO A 3 -25.92 19.68 -11.06
C PRO A 3 -25.63 18.21 -11.38
N SER A 4 -24.35 17.89 -11.55
CA SER A 4 -23.94 16.51 -11.83
C SER A 4 -24.27 15.64 -10.62
N TYR A 5 -25.25 14.75 -10.76
CA TYR A 5 -25.57 13.75 -9.75
C TYR A 5 -24.64 12.55 -9.89
N ILE A 6 -23.96 12.15 -8.80
CA ILE A 6 -23.18 10.91 -8.72
C ILE A 6 -23.88 9.94 -7.77
N ARG A 7 -24.35 8.81 -8.30
CA ARG A 7 -24.99 7.75 -7.52
C ARG A 7 -23.93 6.81 -6.97
N ILE A 8 -23.84 6.72 -5.65
CA ILE A 8 -22.80 5.97 -4.94
C ILE A 8 -23.42 4.85 -4.11
N LEU A 9 -22.91 3.64 -4.25
CA LEU A 9 -23.16 2.53 -3.33
C LEU A 9 -21.96 2.39 -2.39
N ILE A 10 -22.17 2.52 -1.08
CA ILE A 10 -21.15 2.31 -0.04
C ILE A 10 -21.33 0.92 0.54
N ILE A 11 -20.28 0.12 0.52
CA ILE A 11 -20.24 -1.26 1.03
C ILE A 11 -19.18 -1.34 2.12
N ASP A 12 -19.62 -1.36 3.37
CA ASP A 12 -18.78 -1.41 4.57
C ASP A 12 -19.62 -1.99 5.71
N ASP A 13 -19.11 -2.94 6.48
CA ASP A 13 -19.85 -3.56 7.59
C ASP A 13 -19.90 -2.68 8.85
N GLN A 14 -19.09 -1.61 8.92
CA GLN A 14 -18.99 -0.69 10.03
C GLN A 14 -19.98 0.49 9.86
N PRO A 15 -21.09 0.58 10.62
CA PRO A 15 -22.08 1.65 10.47
C PRO A 15 -21.50 3.05 10.67
N ILE A 16 -20.50 3.18 11.55
CA ILE A 16 -19.86 4.47 11.84
C ILE A 16 -19.10 5.02 10.63
N VAL A 17 -18.49 4.13 9.83
CA VAL A 17 -17.77 4.50 8.60
C VAL A 17 -18.77 4.95 7.54
N ARG A 18 -19.83 4.16 7.29
CA ARG A 18 -20.87 4.52 6.32
C ARG A 18 -21.52 5.87 6.65
N ASN A 19 -21.92 6.05 7.92
CA ASN A 19 -22.51 7.32 8.39
C ASN A 19 -21.52 8.49 8.27
N GLY A 20 -20.24 8.25 8.55
CA GLY A 20 -19.16 9.25 8.40
C GLY A 20 -19.03 9.72 6.96
N ILE A 21 -18.91 8.79 6.02
CA ILE A 21 -18.81 9.09 4.57
C ILE A 21 -20.06 9.83 4.09
N LYS A 22 -21.25 9.33 4.42
CA LYS A 22 -22.52 9.96 4.07
C LYS A 22 -22.58 11.40 4.56
N THR A 23 -22.24 11.62 5.83
CA THR A 23 -22.21 12.96 6.41
C THR A 23 -21.20 13.87 5.71
N MET A 24 -20.01 13.38 5.37
CA MET A 24 -19.00 14.14 4.63
C MET A 24 -19.51 14.57 3.25
N LEU A 25 -20.21 13.70 2.53
CA LEU A 25 -20.67 13.94 1.18
C LEU A 25 -21.96 14.79 1.14
N GLU A 26 -22.89 14.62 2.10
CA GLU A 26 -24.16 15.35 2.14
C GLU A 26 -24.06 16.75 2.74
N LYS A 27 -23.16 16.94 3.73
CA LYS A 27 -23.03 18.23 4.45
C LYS A 27 -21.90 19.11 3.95
N GLY A 28 -21.04 18.59 3.05
CA GLY A 28 -19.96 19.35 2.46
C GLY A 28 -20.51 20.34 1.42
N ASP A 29 -20.05 21.59 1.46
CA ASP A 29 -20.32 22.57 0.39
C ASP A 29 -19.38 22.29 -0.79
N PHE A 30 -19.80 21.38 -1.65
CA PHE A 30 -19.07 21.00 -2.87
C PHE A 30 -19.81 21.58 -4.07
N ALA A 31 -19.50 22.85 -4.40
CA ALA A 31 -20.11 23.58 -5.48
C ALA A 31 -20.25 22.69 -6.75
N ASP A 32 -21.47 22.51 -7.23
CA ASP A 32 -21.86 21.83 -8.46
C ASP A 32 -21.86 20.28 -8.46
N ILE A 33 -21.66 19.58 -7.32
CA ILE A 33 -21.74 18.11 -7.26
C ILE A 33 -22.76 17.68 -6.21
N ASN A 34 -23.77 16.92 -6.63
CA ASN A 34 -24.72 16.27 -5.73
C ASN A 34 -24.45 14.76 -5.67
N PHE A 35 -24.60 14.19 -4.47
CA PHE A 35 -24.43 12.77 -4.25
C PHE A 35 -25.74 12.11 -3.88
N SER A 36 -26.05 10.97 -4.52
CA SER A 36 -27.13 10.07 -4.11
C SER A 36 -26.48 8.83 -3.51
N ILE A 37 -26.67 8.59 -2.21
CA ILE A 37 -25.94 7.57 -1.47
C ILE A 37 -26.85 6.44 -1.07
N THR A 38 -26.49 5.22 -1.43
CA THR A 38 -27.08 3.97 -0.95
C THR A 38 -26.06 3.22 -0.13
N GLU A 39 -26.48 2.53 0.91
CA GLU A 39 -25.62 1.81 1.84
C GLU A 39 -25.90 0.31 1.79
N ALA A 40 -24.86 -0.52 1.87
CA ALA A 40 -24.93 -1.96 2.06
C ALA A 40 -23.96 -2.37 3.16
N ASN A 41 -24.37 -3.29 4.02
CA ASN A 41 -23.55 -3.78 5.14
C ASN A 41 -22.93 -5.15 4.88
N THR A 42 -23.32 -5.82 3.78
CA THR A 42 -22.82 -7.14 3.37
C THR A 42 -22.70 -7.22 1.84
N SER A 43 -21.93 -8.20 1.38
CA SER A 43 -21.80 -8.50 -0.05
C SER A 43 -23.13 -8.90 -0.69
N ALA A 44 -23.97 -9.62 0.06
CA ALA A 44 -25.29 -10.05 -0.42
C ALA A 44 -26.23 -8.86 -0.63
N GLU A 45 -26.25 -7.91 0.32
CA GLU A 45 -27.04 -6.68 0.21
C GLU A 45 -26.54 -5.81 -0.94
N ALA A 46 -25.21 -5.67 -1.09
CA ALA A 46 -24.62 -4.95 -2.20
C ALA A 46 -25.06 -5.50 -3.56
N LYS A 47 -25.02 -6.83 -3.74
CA LYS A 47 -25.50 -7.50 -4.97
C LYS A 47 -27.01 -7.30 -5.20
N TYR A 48 -27.81 -7.28 -4.16
CA TYR A 48 -29.23 -6.98 -4.26
C TYR A 48 -29.46 -5.53 -4.74
N MET A 49 -28.76 -4.55 -4.13
CA MET A 49 -28.86 -3.14 -4.52
C MET A 49 -28.41 -2.90 -5.97
N LEU A 50 -27.34 -3.57 -6.42
CA LEU A 50 -26.85 -3.47 -7.80
C LEU A 50 -27.81 -4.01 -8.85
N ARG A 51 -28.71 -4.94 -8.48
CA ARG A 51 -29.78 -5.42 -9.36
C ARG A 51 -30.97 -4.47 -9.38
N ALA A 52 -31.17 -3.72 -8.32
CA ALA A 52 -32.33 -2.86 -8.14
C ALA A 52 -32.16 -1.45 -8.73
N ALA A 53 -30.92 -0.96 -8.84
CA ALA A 53 -30.63 0.40 -9.31
C ALA A 53 -29.25 0.49 -9.98
N ASP A 54 -29.08 1.54 -10.78
CA ASP A 54 -27.78 1.87 -11.39
C ASP A 54 -26.97 2.79 -10.49
N TYR A 55 -25.65 2.56 -10.46
CA TYR A 55 -24.69 3.37 -9.72
C TYR A 55 -23.56 3.82 -10.66
N ASP A 56 -23.00 4.99 -10.37
CA ASP A 56 -21.89 5.57 -11.13
C ASP A 56 -20.54 5.18 -10.50
N LEU A 57 -20.55 4.96 -9.16
CA LEU A 57 -19.38 4.60 -8.38
C LEU A 57 -19.76 3.72 -7.18
N ILE A 58 -18.88 2.78 -6.85
CA ILE A 58 -18.98 1.97 -5.64
C ILE A 58 -17.80 2.29 -4.74
N ILE A 59 -18.06 2.46 -3.44
CA ILE A 59 -17.05 2.53 -2.41
C ILE A 59 -17.08 1.21 -1.65
N ILE A 60 -15.97 0.43 -1.69
CA ILE A 60 -15.88 -0.89 -1.06
C ILE A 60 -14.85 -0.86 0.05
N ASP A 61 -15.23 -1.32 1.24
CA ASP A 61 -14.26 -1.65 2.28
C ASP A 61 -13.40 -2.84 1.82
N TYR A 62 -12.08 -2.72 2.01
CA TYR A 62 -11.15 -3.83 1.77
C TYR A 62 -11.38 -4.98 2.75
N GLU A 63 -11.73 -4.66 4.01
CA GLU A 63 -11.83 -5.59 5.14
C GLU A 63 -13.30 -5.87 5.52
N LEU A 64 -14.12 -6.39 4.58
CA LEU A 64 -15.49 -6.83 4.90
C LEU A 64 -15.47 -8.13 5.70
N SER A 65 -16.46 -8.31 6.58
CA SER A 65 -16.54 -9.48 7.46
C SER A 65 -16.98 -10.77 6.75
N ASP A 66 -17.73 -10.66 5.65
CA ASP A 66 -18.32 -11.80 4.92
C ASP A 66 -17.51 -12.22 3.67
N ILE A 67 -16.70 -11.32 3.11
CA ILE A 67 -15.85 -11.58 1.92
C ILE A 67 -14.73 -10.53 1.86
N ASP A 68 -13.57 -10.88 1.34
CA ASP A 68 -12.55 -9.88 1.08
C ASP A 68 -12.94 -8.90 -0.03
N GLY A 69 -12.59 -7.63 0.13
CA GLY A 69 -12.99 -6.56 -0.79
C GLY A 69 -12.51 -6.77 -2.23
N ALA A 70 -11.36 -7.40 -2.43
CA ALA A 70 -10.83 -7.66 -3.76
C ALA A 70 -11.63 -8.75 -4.49
N THR A 71 -12.05 -9.79 -3.78
CA THR A 71 -12.93 -10.82 -4.34
C THR A 71 -14.30 -10.25 -4.68
N LEU A 72 -14.90 -9.43 -3.80
CA LEU A 72 -16.17 -8.76 -4.08
C LEU A 72 -16.05 -7.82 -5.30
N CYS A 73 -14.97 -7.03 -5.37
CA CYS A 73 -14.69 -6.14 -6.50
C CYS A 73 -14.64 -6.92 -7.82
N ARG A 74 -13.90 -8.03 -7.88
CA ARG A 74 -13.84 -8.90 -9.09
C ARG A 74 -15.21 -9.42 -9.50
N GLN A 75 -16.01 -9.90 -8.53
CA GLN A 75 -17.36 -10.40 -8.80
C GLN A 75 -18.27 -9.31 -9.36
N ILE A 76 -18.28 -8.13 -8.72
CA ILE A 76 -19.09 -7.00 -9.16
C ILE A 76 -18.69 -6.55 -10.57
N LEU A 77 -17.38 -6.39 -10.83
CA LEU A 77 -16.89 -5.92 -12.14
C LEU A 77 -17.00 -6.97 -13.24
N SER A 78 -17.12 -8.25 -12.89
CA SER A 78 -17.49 -9.30 -13.87
C SER A 78 -18.91 -9.15 -14.39
N ASP A 79 -19.85 -8.79 -13.49
CA ASP A 79 -21.26 -8.62 -13.83
C ASP A 79 -21.56 -7.20 -14.36
N TYR A 80 -20.82 -6.20 -13.87
CA TYR A 80 -20.99 -4.77 -14.16
C TYR A 80 -19.66 -4.10 -14.55
N PRO A 81 -19.08 -4.38 -15.73
CA PRO A 81 -17.74 -3.94 -16.11
C PRO A 81 -17.58 -2.42 -16.26
N GLN A 82 -18.71 -1.68 -16.37
CA GLN A 82 -18.68 -0.22 -16.48
C GLN A 82 -18.63 0.50 -15.12
N LEU A 83 -18.89 -0.23 -14.03
CA LEU A 83 -18.86 0.37 -12.70
C LEU A 83 -17.43 0.79 -12.31
N ARG A 84 -17.36 1.83 -11.52
CA ARG A 84 -16.10 2.36 -10.98
C ARG A 84 -16.02 2.06 -9.50
N VAL A 85 -14.87 1.57 -9.06
CA VAL A 85 -14.66 1.15 -7.68
C VAL A 85 -13.58 2.00 -7.03
N LEU A 86 -13.92 2.61 -5.90
CA LEU A 86 -13.00 3.22 -4.92
C LEU A 86 -12.92 2.30 -3.71
N THR A 87 -11.73 1.95 -3.28
CA THR A 87 -11.51 1.16 -2.07
C THR A 87 -11.27 2.05 -0.87
N LEU A 88 -11.91 1.70 0.25
CA LEU A 88 -11.56 2.18 1.58
C LEU A 88 -10.77 1.12 2.33
N SER A 89 -9.82 1.50 3.16
CA SER A 89 -9.09 0.58 4.02
C SER A 89 -8.60 1.25 5.30
N SER A 90 -8.46 0.47 6.35
CA SER A 90 -7.81 0.90 7.59
C SER A 90 -6.28 0.94 7.45
N ALA A 91 -5.71 0.16 6.50
CA ALA A 91 -4.28 -0.01 6.33
C ALA A 91 -3.73 0.71 5.08
N ASN A 92 -2.62 1.43 5.26
CA ASN A 92 -1.85 2.01 4.15
C ASN A 92 -0.90 0.95 3.57
N SER A 93 -1.46 -0.08 2.92
CA SER A 93 -0.71 -1.22 2.38
C SER A 93 -0.62 -1.17 0.85
N PRO A 94 0.60 -1.09 0.28
CA PRO A 94 0.81 -1.22 -1.16
C PRO A 94 0.37 -2.58 -1.71
N GLU A 95 0.43 -3.64 -0.88
CA GLU A 95 -0.02 -5.00 -1.24
C GLU A 95 -1.53 -5.02 -1.46
N ASN A 96 -2.30 -4.51 -0.50
CA ASN A 96 -3.76 -4.43 -0.57
C ASN A 96 -4.20 -3.53 -1.74
N ALA A 97 -3.53 -2.37 -1.91
CA ALA A 97 -3.79 -1.47 -3.03
C ALA A 97 -3.52 -2.14 -4.38
N GLN A 98 -2.43 -2.93 -4.51
CA GLN A 98 -2.12 -3.69 -5.71
C GLN A 98 -3.16 -4.78 -5.98
N GLU A 99 -3.64 -5.46 -4.94
CA GLU A 99 -4.66 -6.49 -5.07
C GLU A 99 -5.98 -5.90 -5.55
N MET A 100 -6.42 -4.78 -4.99
CA MET A 100 -7.61 -4.07 -5.42
C MET A 100 -7.49 -3.53 -6.85
N LEU A 101 -6.31 -3.00 -7.23
CA LEU A 101 -6.06 -2.57 -8.61
C LEU A 101 -6.16 -3.74 -9.60
N LYS A 102 -5.60 -4.91 -9.26
CA LYS A 102 -5.74 -6.16 -10.06
C LYS A 102 -7.19 -6.64 -10.13
N ALA A 103 -7.98 -6.39 -9.09
CA ALA A 103 -9.40 -6.68 -9.06
C ALA A 103 -10.24 -5.70 -9.91
N GLY A 104 -9.64 -4.60 -10.40
CA GLY A 104 -10.26 -3.61 -11.25
C GLY A 104 -10.66 -2.31 -10.54
N ALA A 105 -10.34 -2.15 -9.25
CA ALA A 105 -10.56 -0.89 -8.54
C ALA A 105 -9.76 0.25 -9.19
N ARG A 106 -10.32 1.46 -9.17
CA ARG A 106 -9.72 2.66 -9.74
C ARG A 106 -9.12 3.60 -8.70
N GLY A 107 -9.28 3.29 -7.43
CA GLY A 107 -8.68 4.05 -6.35
C GLY A 107 -8.60 3.28 -5.05
N TYR A 108 -7.71 3.75 -4.19
CA TYR A 108 -7.51 3.20 -2.85
C TYR A 108 -7.20 4.34 -1.89
N VAL A 109 -8.01 4.48 -0.85
CA VAL A 109 -7.88 5.52 0.16
C VAL A 109 -8.06 4.95 1.56
N LEU A 110 -7.51 5.64 2.54
CA LEU A 110 -7.67 5.26 3.95
C LEU A 110 -9.01 5.71 4.51
N LYS A 111 -9.56 4.98 5.46
CA LYS A 111 -10.78 5.37 6.23
C LYS A 111 -10.59 6.69 7.02
N THR A 112 -9.35 7.18 7.15
CA THR A 112 -9.00 8.47 7.77
C THR A 112 -8.99 9.64 6.78
N ILE A 113 -9.40 9.43 5.52
CA ILE A 113 -9.46 10.47 4.49
C ILE A 113 -10.37 11.62 4.91
N ASP A 114 -9.97 12.86 4.61
CA ASP A 114 -10.81 14.04 4.82
C ASP A 114 -11.85 14.21 3.70
N ALA A 115 -12.89 15.00 3.98
CA ALA A 115 -14.02 15.17 3.07
C ALA A 115 -13.61 15.75 1.70
N LYS A 116 -12.68 16.71 1.63
CA LYS A 116 -12.24 17.34 0.37
C LYS A 116 -11.48 16.34 -0.50
N SER A 117 -10.58 15.57 0.11
CA SER A 117 -9.80 14.53 -0.56
C SER A 117 -10.69 13.38 -1.05
N LEU A 118 -11.73 13.01 -0.26
CA LEU A 118 -12.71 11.99 -0.66
C LEU A 118 -13.51 12.42 -1.88
N VAL A 119 -14.04 13.66 -1.89
CA VAL A 119 -14.76 14.19 -3.05
C VAL A 119 -13.87 14.32 -4.27
N HIS A 120 -12.62 14.71 -4.09
CA HIS A 120 -11.65 14.74 -5.18
C HIS A 120 -11.39 13.32 -5.75
N ALA A 121 -11.24 12.32 -4.89
CA ALA A 121 -11.10 10.91 -5.31
C ALA A 121 -12.33 10.45 -6.11
N ILE A 122 -13.54 10.66 -5.56
CA ILE A 122 -14.80 10.30 -6.22
C ILE A 122 -14.91 10.98 -7.58
N SER A 123 -14.69 12.29 -7.64
CA SER A 123 -14.79 13.08 -8.89
C SER A 123 -13.78 12.63 -9.94
N THR A 124 -12.54 12.30 -9.53
CA THR A 124 -11.50 11.80 -10.42
C THR A 124 -11.89 10.46 -11.01
N ILE A 125 -12.37 9.53 -10.17
CA ILE A 125 -12.76 8.19 -10.58
C ILE A 125 -14.04 8.23 -11.42
N ALA A 126 -15.02 9.08 -11.07
CA ALA A 126 -16.26 9.27 -11.84
C ALA A 126 -15.98 9.79 -13.27
N LYS A 127 -14.87 10.49 -13.49
CA LYS A 127 -14.40 10.94 -14.81
C LYS A 127 -13.53 9.89 -15.52
N GLY A 128 -13.36 8.70 -14.94
CA GLY A 128 -12.57 7.60 -15.51
C GLY A 128 -11.08 7.61 -15.14
N GLY A 129 -10.63 8.52 -14.26
CA GLY A 129 -9.27 8.58 -13.76
C GLY A 129 -8.96 7.51 -12.71
N LEU A 130 -7.74 7.55 -12.18
CA LEU A 130 -7.27 6.75 -11.05
C LEU A 130 -6.95 7.67 -9.88
N PHE A 131 -7.17 7.21 -8.65
CA PHE A 131 -6.85 7.96 -7.45
C PHE A 131 -6.15 7.09 -6.39
N PHE A 132 -4.91 7.45 -6.09
CA PHE A 132 -4.10 6.84 -5.03
C PHE A 132 -3.35 7.96 -4.29
N THR A 133 -3.04 7.76 -3.02
CA THR A 133 -2.10 8.65 -2.34
C THR A 133 -0.74 8.59 -3.05
N GLU A 134 0.04 9.68 -2.99
CA GLU A 134 1.36 9.75 -3.65
C GLU A 134 2.27 8.58 -3.25
N HIS A 135 2.30 8.23 -1.96
CA HIS A 135 3.06 7.10 -1.46
C HIS A 135 2.64 5.77 -2.10
N LEU A 136 1.33 5.49 -2.17
CA LEU A 136 0.80 4.27 -2.79
C LEU A 136 1.01 4.26 -4.31
N ALA A 137 0.82 5.40 -4.96
CA ALA A 137 1.05 5.54 -6.40
C ALA A 137 2.52 5.23 -6.74
N ASN A 138 3.47 5.79 -6.01
CA ASN A 138 4.89 5.51 -6.19
C ASN A 138 5.21 4.04 -5.97
N ALA A 139 4.72 3.44 -4.88
CA ALA A 139 4.93 2.01 -4.59
C ALA A 139 4.32 1.09 -5.67
N LEU A 140 3.14 1.44 -6.21
CA LEU A 140 2.50 0.70 -7.30
C LEU A 140 3.26 0.83 -8.62
N ILE A 141 3.70 2.04 -8.96
CA ILE A 141 4.52 2.32 -10.14
C ILE A 141 5.82 1.51 -10.06
N GLU A 142 6.48 1.56 -8.94
CA GLU A 142 7.67 0.80 -8.65
C GLU A 142 7.44 -0.70 -8.86
N LYS A 143 6.40 -1.29 -8.29
CA LYS A 143 6.04 -2.70 -8.48
C LYS A 143 5.67 -3.06 -9.92
N CYS A 144 4.92 -2.20 -10.61
CA CYS A 144 4.41 -2.49 -11.96
C CYS A 144 5.47 -2.30 -13.06
N ILE A 145 6.25 -1.21 -13.01
CA ILE A 145 7.21 -0.86 -14.07
C ILE A 145 8.48 -1.69 -13.97
N LEU A 146 8.95 -1.96 -12.77
CA LEU A 146 10.24 -2.59 -12.58
C LEU A 146 10.15 -4.11 -12.44
N GLY A 147 8.95 -4.68 -12.43
CA GLY A 147 8.73 -6.15 -12.45
C GLY A 147 9.40 -6.90 -11.31
N LYS A 148 9.80 -6.18 -10.27
CA LYS A 148 10.56 -6.69 -9.14
C LYS A 148 9.84 -6.29 -7.85
N ASN A 149 9.94 -7.15 -6.85
CA ASN A 149 9.66 -6.78 -5.47
C ASN A 149 10.56 -5.59 -5.08
N LEU A 150 10.05 -4.37 -5.25
CA LEU A 150 10.79 -3.14 -4.97
C LEU A 150 10.78 -2.74 -3.50
N LEU A 151 10.41 -3.68 -2.62
CA LEU A 151 11.00 -3.66 -1.29
C LEU A 151 12.55 -3.77 -1.36
N ASN A 152 13.12 -4.05 -2.57
CA ASN A 152 14.57 -4.23 -2.77
C ASN A 152 15.20 -3.42 -3.92
N ILE A 153 14.52 -2.55 -4.68
CA ILE A 153 15.16 -1.82 -5.79
C ILE A 153 15.30 -0.30 -5.55
N GLY A 154 14.55 0.30 -4.65
CA GLY A 154 14.82 1.69 -4.25
C GLY A 154 16.08 1.83 -3.39
N LYS A 155 16.79 0.72 -3.09
CA LYS A 155 17.85 0.73 -2.08
C LYS A 155 19.03 -0.22 -2.31
N GLU A 156 19.27 -0.71 -3.50
CA GLU A 156 20.65 -1.18 -3.75
C GLU A 156 21.54 0.06 -3.91
N HIS A 157 21.96 0.59 -2.76
CA HIS A 157 23.10 1.50 -2.73
C HIS A 157 24.21 0.85 -3.58
N PRO A 158 24.86 1.56 -4.52
CA PRO A 158 25.88 0.97 -5.40
C PRO A 158 26.94 0.16 -4.66
N GLY A 159 27.12 0.42 -3.37
CA GLY A 159 27.97 -0.32 -2.46
C GLY A 159 27.43 -1.71 -2.08
N VAL A 160 26.10 -1.90 -2.00
CA VAL A 160 25.50 -3.21 -1.64
C VAL A 160 25.73 -4.25 -2.72
N ALA A 161 25.67 -3.83 -4.01
CA ALA A 161 26.02 -4.70 -5.13
C ALA A 161 27.51 -5.11 -5.14
N LYS A 162 28.36 -4.32 -4.49
CA LYS A 162 29.81 -4.60 -4.35
C LYS A 162 30.15 -5.48 -3.15
N LEU A 163 29.19 -5.78 -2.27
CA LEU A 163 29.41 -6.69 -1.15
C LEU A 163 29.36 -8.13 -1.63
N SER A 164 30.43 -8.89 -1.28
CA SER A 164 30.46 -10.34 -1.45
C SER A 164 29.40 -11.03 -0.56
N LYS A 165 29.05 -12.28 -0.87
CA LYS A 165 28.18 -13.10 -0.02
C LYS A 165 28.66 -13.13 1.43
N ARG A 166 29.97 -13.25 1.63
CA ARG A 166 30.62 -13.30 2.96
C ARG A 166 30.50 -11.97 3.71
N GLU A 167 30.62 -10.84 3.00
CA GLU A 167 30.45 -9.53 3.61
C GLU A 167 29.00 -9.26 4.00
N LYS A 168 28.02 -9.73 3.20
CA LYS A 168 26.58 -9.64 3.55
C LYS A 168 26.25 -10.48 4.81
N GLU A 169 26.83 -11.66 4.94
CA GLU A 169 26.72 -12.52 6.13
C GLU A 169 27.28 -11.82 7.39
N ILE A 170 28.44 -11.21 7.28
CA ILE A 170 29.07 -10.46 8.37
C ILE A 170 28.21 -9.23 8.75
N VAL A 171 27.61 -8.53 7.79
CA VAL A 171 26.67 -7.42 8.07
C VAL A 171 25.49 -7.92 8.89
N GLY A 172 24.88 -9.06 8.55
CA GLY A 172 23.81 -9.67 9.33
C GLY A 172 24.22 -9.90 10.78
N MET A 173 25.35 -10.58 11.01
CA MET A 173 25.87 -10.86 12.35
C MET A 173 26.19 -9.59 13.16
N ILE A 174 26.64 -8.51 12.50
CA ILE A 174 26.83 -7.20 13.16
C ILE A 174 25.48 -6.61 13.60
N CYS A 175 24.46 -6.74 12.79
CA CYS A 175 23.10 -6.29 13.13
C CYS A 175 22.49 -7.11 14.27
N ASP A 176 22.83 -8.38 14.37
CA ASP A 176 22.50 -9.28 15.49
C ASP A 176 23.37 -9.02 16.74
N GLN A 177 24.12 -7.92 16.74
CA GLN A 177 24.95 -7.44 17.86
C GLN A 177 26.11 -8.35 18.24
N LEU A 178 26.54 -9.26 17.37
CA LEU A 178 27.70 -10.11 17.63
C LEU A 178 29.01 -9.28 17.62
N THR A 179 29.88 -9.58 18.59
CA THR A 179 31.22 -9.02 18.64
C THR A 179 32.15 -9.64 17.57
N ASN A 180 33.24 -8.96 17.25
CA ASN A 180 34.20 -9.48 16.25
C ASN A 180 34.76 -10.84 16.64
N ASP A 181 34.93 -11.12 17.95
CA ASP A 181 35.39 -12.42 18.45
C ASP A 181 34.33 -13.52 18.28
N GLN A 182 33.03 -13.17 18.45
CA GLN A 182 31.92 -14.11 18.22
C GLN A 182 31.77 -14.41 16.72
N ILE A 183 31.80 -13.38 15.87
CA ILE A 183 31.76 -13.53 14.42
C ILE A 183 32.94 -14.39 13.92
N ALA A 184 34.12 -14.14 14.47
CA ALA A 184 35.32 -14.91 14.11
C ALA A 184 35.19 -16.41 14.45
N LYS A 185 34.60 -16.73 15.62
CA LYS A 185 34.32 -18.11 16.03
C LYS A 185 33.26 -18.75 15.14
N GLU A 186 32.15 -18.08 14.89
CA GLU A 186 31.05 -18.57 14.07
C GLU A 186 31.49 -18.88 12.65
N LEU A 187 32.37 -18.05 12.10
CA LEU A 187 32.84 -18.14 10.72
C LEU A 187 34.16 -18.90 10.54
N PHE A 188 34.72 -19.42 11.63
CA PHE A 188 36.02 -20.11 11.66
C PHE A 188 37.16 -19.26 11.09
N LEU A 189 37.17 -17.96 11.42
CA LEU A 189 38.17 -16.98 10.97
C LEU A 189 38.93 -16.37 12.14
N SER A 190 40.04 -15.67 11.85
CA SER A 190 40.71 -14.86 12.87
C SER A 190 39.95 -13.55 13.12
N LYS A 191 40.04 -13.01 14.35
CA LYS A 191 39.49 -11.67 14.67
C LYS A 191 40.01 -10.60 13.70
N ARG A 192 41.33 -10.65 13.38
CA ARG A 192 41.95 -9.73 12.42
C ARG A 192 41.31 -9.80 11.02
N THR A 193 40.89 -11.00 10.60
CA THR A 193 40.18 -11.19 9.33
C THR A 193 38.81 -10.51 9.36
N ILE A 194 38.09 -10.63 10.48
CA ILE A 194 36.79 -9.96 10.66
C ILE A 194 36.95 -8.44 10.69
N ASP A 195 37.98 -7.90 11.39
CA ASP A 195 38.30 -6.49 11.41
C ASP A 195 38.53 -5.95 9.99
N ASN A 196 39.27 -6.68 9.16
CA ASN A 196 39.54 -6.31 7.77
C ASN A 196 38.22 -6.34 6.94
N HIS A 197 37.38 -7.36 7.11
CA HIS A 197 36.09 -7.42 6.42
C HIS A 197 35.20 -6.23 6.82
N ARG A 198 35.10 -5.89 8.10
CA ARG A 198 34.31 -4.73 8.57
C ARG A 198 34.81 -3.44 7.95
N GLN A 199 36.12 -3.22 7.91
CA GLN A 199 36.66 -2.00 7.29
C GLN A 199 36.36 -1.93 5.80
N ASN A 200 36.47 -3.06 5.08
CA ASN A 200 36.13 -3.15 3.67
C ASN A 200 34.62 -2.88 3.42
N ILE A 201 33.76 -3.43 4.28
CA ILE A 201 32.31 -3.18 4.21
C ILE A 201 32.00 -1.70 4.40
N LEU A 202 32.56 -1.06 5.44
CA LEU A 202 32.39 0.37 5.71
C LEU A 202 32.83 1.20 4.50
N ASN A 203 33.99 0.90 3.94
CA ASN A 203 34.52 1.60 2.77
C ASN A 203 33.62 1.42 1.52
N LYS A 204 33.18 0.19 1.23
CA LYS A 204 32.30 -0.11 0.09
C LYS A 204 30.93 0.58 0.19
N LEU A 205 30.43 0.76 1.41
CA LEU A 205 29.13 1.38 1.69
C LEU A 205 29.25 2.88 1.97
N GLY A 206 30.46 3.43 2.07
CA GLY A 206 30.69 4.84 2.41
C GLY A 206 30.28 5.19 3.87
N MET A 207 30.33 4.21 4.79
CA MET A 207 29.95 4.39 6.17
C MET A 207 31.15 4.68 7.06
N VAL A 208 30.97 5.56 8.05
CA VAL A 208 32.07 6.00 8.93
C VAL A 208 32.21 5.10 10.16
N ASN A 209 31.12 4.44 10.60
CA ASN A 209 31.09 3.64 11.81
C ASN A 209 30.04 2.52 11.78
N THR A 210 30.09 1.65 12.78
CA THR A 210 29.16 0.51 12.91
C THR A 210 27.72 0.95 13.11
N ALA A 211 27.45 2.04 13.84
CA ALA A 211 26.06 2.52 14.03
C ALA A 211 25.45 2.97 12.70
N GLY A 212 26.23 3.66 11.86
CA GLY A 212 25.84 4.00 10.48
C GLY A 212 25.60 2.76 9.62
N LEU A 213 26.44 1.73 9.75
CA LEU A 213 26.28 0.47 9.04
C LEU A 213 25.01 -0.27 9.43
N VAL A 214 24.70 -0.36 10.73
CA VAL A 214 23.44 -1.01 11.23
C VAL A 214 22.21 -0.27 10.71
N ARG A 215 22.18 1.07 10.84
CA ARG A 215 21.09 1.87 10.29
C ARG A 215 20.93 1.63 8.78
N PHE A 216 22.02 1.72 8.05
CA PHE A 216 22.05 1.47 6.61
C PHE A 216 21.54 0.08 6.25
N ALA A 217 21.96 -0.97 6.97
CA ALA A 217 21.55 -2.35 6.72
C ALA A 217 20.03 -2.54 6.93
N VAL A 218 19.45 -1.89 7.94
CA VAL A 218 18.00 -1.88 8.19
C VAL A 218 17.25 -1.12 7.09
N GLU A 219 17.72 0.08 6.72
CA GLU A 219 17.13 0.93 5.70
C GLU A 219 17.14 0.27 4.31
N HIS A 220 18.16 -0.54 4.02
CA HIS A 220 18.35 -1.19 2.72
C HIS A 220 17.98 -2.69 2.71
N GLY A 221 17.32 -3.20 3.76
CA GLY A 221 16.81 -4.57 3.81
C GLY A 221 17.89 -5.66 3.75
N LEU A 222 19.13 -5.36 4.20
CA LEU A 222 20.21 -6.33 4.29
C LEU A 222 20.04 -7.33 5.43
N VAL A 223 19.11 -7.05 6.36
CA VAL A 223 18.75 -7.90 7.49
C VAL A 223 17.23 -7.97 7.58
N ASN A 224 16.69 -9.18 7.69
CA ASN A 224 15.26 -9.37 7.99
C ASN A 224 15.04 -9.08 9.48
N ARG A 225 14.11 -8.19 9.81
CA ARG A 225 13.56 -8.15 11.16
C ARG A 225 12.71 -9.42 11.32
N ALA A 226 13.14 -10.32 12.22
CA ALA A 226 12.26 -11.35 12.76
C ALA A 226 11.14 -10.69 13.58
#